data_02f32f5648683ffbe2c319d841e6f7d2
#
_entry.id   02f32f5648683ffbe2c319d841e6f7d2
#
_cell.length_a   1.000
_cell.length_b   1.000
_cell.length_c   1.000
_cell.angle_alpha   90.00
_cell.angle_beta   90.00
_cell.angle_gamma   90.00
#
_symmetry.space_group_name_H-M   'P 1'
#
loop_
_entity.id
_entity.type
_entity.pdbx_description
1 polymer ?
#
loop_
_entity_poly.entity_id
_entity_poly.type
_entity_poly.pdbx_seq_one_letter_code
_entity_poly.pdbx_strand_id
1 'polypeptide(L)'
;DLVLEISWFYFLLSFLNIEISHFHKRILFILNTIGLIILLVNCFYPVVFTVSEQNIYTRRPLYMYFIIMQSAFLVDSLIIYIKARRDSGFLKYFPVEVFLLPVFLGVLIQTFYYGVSTIWPFVSIAVCGVSFSLQNELLYRDKLTGLYNRFYLDNISKRLSTHPELNFSLMLLDLNNFKAINDRYGHT
;
A
#
# COMPACT_ATOMS: atom_id res chain seq x y z
N ASP A 1 14.62 -5.41 5.04
CA ASP A 1 13.21 -5.83 4.90
C ASP A 1 12.35 -5.33 6.07
N LEU A 2 12.71 -5.51 7.36
CA LEU A 2 11.92 -5.10 8.53
C LEU A 2 11.46 -3.62 8.48
N VAL A 3 12.34 -2.69 8.15
CA VAL A 3 12.01 -1.26 8.06
C VAL A 3 11.01 -1.00 6.94
N LEU A 4 11.15 -1.68 5.82
CA LEU A 4 10.27 -1.53 4.66
C LEU A 4 8.85 -2.04 4.96
N GLU A 5 8.74 -3.17 5.66
CA GLU A 5 7.47 -3.75 6.09
C GLU A 5 6.71 -2.80 7.02
N ILE A 6 7.41 -2.27 8.04
CA ILE A 6 6.83 -1.29 8.97
C ILE A 6 6.39 -0.03 8.23
N SER A 7 7.26 0.52 7.35
CA SER A 7 6.96 1.74 6.60
C SER A 7 5.76 1.56 5.69
N TRP A 8 5.67 0.44 4.98
CA TRP A 8 4.52 0.10 4.16
C TRP A 8 3.24 0.01 4.99
N PHE A 9 3.30 -0.67 6.13
CA PHE A 9 2.14 -0.87 6.99
C PHE A 9 1.57 0.46 7.51
N TYR A 10 2.43 1.34 8.03
CA TYR A 10 2.01 2.68 8.47
C TYR A 10 1.49 3.54 7.31
N PHE A 11 2.13 3.46 6.14
CA PHE A 11 1.64 4.12 4.94
C PHE A 11 0.24 3.65 4.58
N LEU A 12 -0.01 2.34 4.56
CA LEU A 12 -1.31 1.75 4.26
C LEU A 12 -2.39 2.24 5.24
N LEU A 13 -2.12 2.20 6.54
CA LEU A 13 -3.05 2.66 7.57
C LEU A 13 -3.37 4.15 7.42
N SER A 14 -2.35 4.97 7.20
CA SER A 14 -2.51 6.41 7.00
C SER A 14 -3.31 6.71 5.72
N PHE A 15 -3.01 6.02 4.64
CA PHE A 15 -3.70 6.20 3.36
C PHE A 15 -5.19 5.81 3.45
N LEU A 16 -5.48 4.68 4.07
CA LEU A 16 -6.85 4.19 4.25
C LEU A 16 -7.61 4.93 5.36
N ASN A 17 -6.90 5.75 6.15
CA ASN A 17 -7.43 6.44 7.34
C ASN A 17 -8.08 5.46 8.33
N ILE A 18 -7.38 4.36 8.62
CA ILE A 18 -7.84 3.30 9.50
C ILE A 18 -7.00 3.28 10.77
N GLU A 19 -7.68 3.16 11.91
CA GLU A 19 -7.03 2.87 13.18
C GLU A 19 -7.16 1.38 13.50
N ILE A 20 -6.02 0.73 13.71
CA ILE A 20 -5.97 -0.64 14.25
C ILE A 20 -5.87 -0.63 15.76
N SER A 21 -6.32 -1.71 16.40
CA SER A 21 -6.28 -1.84 17.85
C SER A 21 -4.87 -1.72 18.42
N HIS A 22 -4.73 -1.22 19.63
CA HIS A 22 -3.45 -1.15 20.34
C HIS A 22 -2.81 -2.54 20.51
N PHE A 23 -3.62 -3.57 20.66
CA PHE A 23 -3.15 -4.96 20.75
C PHE A 23 -2.48 -5.39 19.44
N HIS A 24 -3.08 -5.11 18.30
CA HIS A 24 -2.51 -5.42 16.99
C HIS A 24 -1.16 -4.70 16.78
N LYS A 25 -1.10 -3.38 17.06
CA LYS A 25 0.15 -2.61 17.00
C LYS A 25 1.26 -3.22 17.87
N ARG A 26 0.91 -3.67 19.08
CA ARG A 26 1.87 -4.33 20.00
C ARG A 26 2.41 -5.64 19.43
N ILE A 27 1.56 -6.48 18.85
CA ILE A 27 2.01 -7.74 18.23
C ILE A 27 3.01 -7.46 17.12
N LEU A 28 2.69 -6.55 16.20
CA LEU A 28 3.58 -6.19 15.10
C LEU A 28 4.92 -5.63 15.61
N PHE A 29 4.88 -4.78 16.62
CA PHE A 29 6.08 -4.24 17.26
C PHE A 29 6.94 -5.33 17.90
N ILE A 30 6.34 -6.27 18.64
CA ILE A 30 7.04 -7.39 19.28
C ILE A 30 7.70 -8.27 18.21
N LEU A 31 6.97 -8.65 17.17
CA LEU A 31 7.51 -9.48 16.08
C LEU A 31 8.72 -8.82 15.40
N ASN A 32 8.61 -7.52 15.10
CA ASN A 32 9.74 -6.78 14.50
C ASN A 32 10.94 -6.68 15.46
N THR A 33 10.69 -6.47 16.75
CA THR A 33 11.75 -6.41 17.77
C THR A 33 12.47 -7.75 17.90
N ILE A 34 11.73 -8.86 17.89
CA ILE A 34 12.31 -10.21 17.88
C ILE A 34 13.17 -10.39 16.62
N GLY A 35 12.66 -10.01 15.44
CA GLY A 35 13.42 -10.06 14.19
C GLY A 35 14.72 -9.27 14.24
N LEU A 36 14.69 -8.06 14.82
CA LEU A 36 15.88 -7.24 15.01
C LEU A 36 16.89 -7.91 15.95
N ILE A 37 16.43 -8.47 17.07
CA ILE A 37 17.29 -9.22 18.01
C ILE A 37 17.93 -10.43 17.31
N ILE A 38 17.17 -11.19 16.54
CA ILE A 38 17.68 -12.33 15.76
C ILE A 38 18.79 -11.88 14.78
N LEU A 39 18.61 -10.74 14.10
CA LEU A 39 19.65 -10.20 13.21
C LEU A 39 20.89 -9.72 13.96
N LEU A 40 20.73 -9.11 15.14
CA LEU A 40 21.86 -8.73 15.98
C LEU A 40 22.63 -9.98 16.47
N VAL A 41 21.93 -11.03 16.88
CA VAL A 41 22.55 -12.31 17.25
C VAL A 41 23.30 -12.91 16.06
N ASN A 42 22.77 -12.79 14.83
CA ASN A 42 23.45 -13.29 13.63
C ASN A 42 24.82 -12.64 13.37
N CYS A 43 25.06 -11.43 13.87
CA CYS A 43 26.38 -10.79 13.78
C CYS A 43 27.48 -11.56 14.57
N PHE A 44 27.09 -12.27 15.64
CA PHE A 44 28.03 -13.02 16.49
C PHE A 44 27.92 -14.53 16.26
N TYR A 45 26.73 -15.01 16.03
CA TYR A 45 26.42 -16.42 15.80
C TYR A 45 25.55 -16.55 14.54
N PRO A 46 26.03 -17.23 13.50
CA PRO A 46 25.35 -17.30 12.20
C PRO A 46 24.11 -18.21 12.27
N VAL A 47 23.00 -17.70 12.77
CA VAL A 47 21.73 -18.44 12.97
C VAL A 47 20.72 -18.19 11.85
N VAL A 48 20.83 -17.07 11.11
CA VAL A 48 19.94 -16.71 10.00
C VAL A 48 20.57 -17.03 8.66
N PHE A 49 21.82 -16.61 8.47
CA PHE A 49 22.58 -16.86 7.25
C PHE A 49 24.08 -16.83 7.52
N THR A 50 24.84 -17.44 6.63
CA THR A 50 26.30 -17.34 6.57
C THR A 50 26.75 -16.94 5.18
N VAL A 51 27.86 -16.23 5.11
CA VAL A 51 28.58 -15.96 3.86
C VAL A 51 29.98 -16.53 4.03
N SER A 52 30.35 -17.47 3.15
CA SER A 52 31.70 -18.08 3.18
C SER A 52 32.75 -17.10 2.62
N GLU A 53 34.04 -17.39 2.82
CA GLU A 53 35.15 -16.65 2.23
C GLU A 53 35.10 -16.61 0.70
N GLN A 54 34.42 -17.55 0.07
CA GLN A 54 34.19 -17.62 -1.38
C GLN A 54 32.93 -16.87 -1.82
N ASN A 55 32.33 -16.01 -0.96
CA ASN A 55 31.09 -15.28 -1.17
C ASN A 55 29.87 -16.17 -1.46
N ILE A 56 29.86 -17.39 -0.93
CA ILE A 56 28.70 -18.28 -1.04
C ILE A 56 27.76 -18.01 0.14
N TYR A 57 26.54 -17.55 -0.18
CA TYR A 57 25.49 -17.33 0.79
C TYR A 57 24.77 -18.64 1.12
N THR A 58 24.61 -18.95 2.42
CA THR A 58 23.83 -20.10 2.88
C THR A 58 22.82 -19.71 3.93
N ARG A 59 21.58 -20.19 3.77
CA ARG A 59 20.49 -19.95 4.72
C ARG A 59 20.62 -20.88 5.91
N ARG A 60 20.32 -20.35 7.10
CA ARG A 60 20.24 -21.09 8.35
C ARG A 60 18.77 -21.21 8.81
N PRO A 61 18.44 -22.07 9.78
CA PRO A 61 17.05 -22.34 10.16
C PRO A 61 16.22 -21.11 10.52
N LEU A 62 16.80 -20.13 11.24
CA LEU A 62 16.07 -18.92 11.62
C LEU A 62 15.76 -17.97 10.44
N TYR A 63 16.27 -18.24 9.24
CA TYR A 63 15.84 -17.54 8.04
C TYR A 63 14.34 -17.72 7.76
N MET A 64 13.77 -18.89 8.12
CA MET A 64 12.34 -19.17 7.97
C MET A 64 11.46 -18.22 8.79
N TYR A 65 11.94 -17.70 9.93
CA TYR A 65 11.24 -16.69 10.71
C TYR A 65 10.90 -15.45 9.84
N PHE A 66 11.88 -14.97 9.08
CA PHE A 66 11.69 -13.78 8.22
C PHE A 66 10.73 -14.05 7.07
N ILE A 67 10.77 -15.22 6.46
CA ILE A 67 9.81 -15.59 5.39
C ILE A 67 8.38 -15.63 5.96
N ILE A 68 8.19 -16.28 7.10
CA ILE A 68 6.87 -16.39 7.74
C ILE A 68 6.36 -15.01 8.14
N MET A 69 7.20 -14.19 8.77
CA MET A 69 6.86 -12.86 9.22
C MET A 69 6.45 -11.97 8.01
N GLN A 70 7.26 -11.96 6.96
CA GLN A 70 7.00 -11.19 5.74
C GLN A 70 5.68 -11.63 5.08
N SER A 71 5.45 -12.93 4.99
CA SER A 71 4.19 -13.47 4.45
C SER A 71 2.99 -13.07 5.31
N ALA A 72 3.13 -13.10 6.62
CA ALA A 72 2.08 -12.68 7.56
C ALA A 72 1.74 -11.19 7.40
N PHE A 73 2.75 -10.31 7.23
CA PHE A 73 2.54 -8.88 6.97
C PHE A 73 1.81 -8.61 5.64
N LEU A 74 2.13 -9.36 4.59
CA LEU A 74 1.43 -9.24 3.30
C LEU A 74 -0.03 -9.65 3.43
N VAL A 75 -0.31 -10.75 4.10
CA VAL A 75 -1.68 -11.23 4.34
C VAL A 75 -2.46 -10.25 5.20
N ASP A 76 -1.85 -9.74 6.27
CA ASP A 76 -2.48 -8.75 7.15
C ASP A 76 -2.81 -7.45 6.41
N SER A 77 -1.89 -6.95 5.59
CA SER A 77 -2.11 -5.79 4.72
C SER A 77 -3.29 -6.01 3.77
N LEU A 78 -3.40 -7.20 3.19
CA LEU A 78 -4.51 -7.56 2.31
C LEU A 78 -5.85 -7.61 3.06
N ILE A 79 -5.87 -8.20 4.26
CA ILE A 79 -7.07 -8.27 5.11
C ILE A 79 -7.55 -6.86 5.47
N ILE A 80 -6.63 -5.99 5.91
CA ILE A 80 -6.95 -4.59 6.25
C ILE A 80 -7.52 -3.87 5.04
N TYR A 81 -6.91 -4.03 3.87
CA TYR A 81 -7.39 -3.42 2.64
C TYR A 81 -8.78 -3.91 2.22
N ILE A 82 -9.02 -5.23 2.24
CA ILE A 82 -10.34 -5.81 1.89
C ILE A 82 -11.42 -5.29 2.84
N LYS A 83 -11.11 -5.24 4.14
CA LYS A 83 -12.02 -4.70 5.15
C LYS A 83 -12.32 -3.21 4.90
N ALA A 84 -11.30 -2.40 4.67
CA ALA A 84 -11.44 -0.99 4.35
C ALA A 84 -12.29 -0.74 3.11
N ARG A 85 -12.06 -1.53 2.06
CA ARG A 85 -12.81 -1.44 0.81
C ARG A 85 -14.29 -1.78 0.99
N ARG A 86 -14.58 -2.75 1.87
CA ARG A 86 -15.96 -3.13 2.20
C ARG A 86 -16.70 -2.03 2.99
N ASP A 87 -16.01 -1.39 3.95
CA ASP A 87 -16.60 -0.42 4.86
C ASP A 87 -16.74 0.98 4.22
N SER A 88 -15.81 1.40 3.37
CA SER A 88 -15.77 2.74 2.76
C SER A 88 -16.43 2.85 1.38
N GLY A 89 -16.96 1.75 0.85
CA GLY A 89 -17.56 1.73 -0.48
C GLY A 89 -16.55 2.00 -1.62
N PHE A 90 -17.09 2.24 -2.84
CA PHE A 90 -16.30 2.37 -4.08
C PHE A 90 -15.47 3.65 -4.21
N LEU A 91 -15.53 4.57 -3.25
CA LEU A 91 -15.04 5.94 -3.42
C LEU A 91 -13.52 6.11 -3.24
N LYS A 92 -12.84 5.21 -2.53
CA LYS A 92 -11.37 5.24 -2.39
C LYS A 92 -10.75 4.13 -3.25
N TYR A 93 -10.23 4.51 -4.39
CA TYR A 93 -9.50 3.60 -5.26
C TYR A 93 -7.99 3.75 -5.04
N PHE A 94 -7.43 2.90 -4.20
CA PHE A 94 -5.99 2.66 -4.17
C PHE A 94 -5.75 1.20 -4.52
N PRO A 95 -5.08 0.90 -5.62
CA PRO A 95 -4.82 -0.48 -6.00
C PRO A 95 -3.67 -1.05 -5.13
N VAL A 96 -4.00 -1.46 -3.90
CA VAL A 96 -3.05 -2.13 -3.00
C VAL A 96 -2.45 -3.36 -3.67
N GLU A 97 -3.21 -3.97 -4.58
CA GLU A 97 -2.78 -5.10 -5.39
C GLU A 97 -1.51 -4.77 -6.22
N VAL A 98 -1.38 -3.52 -6.68
CA VAL A 98 -0.19 -3.05 -7.42
C VAL A 98 1.07 -3.10 -6.57
N PHE A 99 0.95 -2.97 -5.24
CA PHE A 99 2.08 -3.17 -4.33
C PHE A 99 2.23 -4.63 -3.90
N LEU A 100 1.15 -5.25 -3.43
CA LEU A 100 1.23 -6.57 -2.82
C LEU A 100 1.62 -7.66 -3.82
N LEU A 101 1.11 -7.60 -5.06
CA LEU A 101 1.34 -8.66 -6.05
C LEU A 101 2.82 -8.76 -6.49
N PRO A 102 3.53 -7.69 -6.87
CA PRO A 102 4.95 -7.78 -7.17
C PRO A 102 5.76 -8.26 -5.96
N VAL A 103 5.53 -7.71 -4.77
CA VAL A 103 6.27 -8.11 -3.56
C VAL A 103 6.06 -9.59 -3.27
N PHE A 104 4.83 -10.08 -3.36
CA PHE A 104 4.51 -11.50 -3.16
C PHE A 104 5.24 -12.38 -4.19
N LEU A 105 5.25 -12.00 -5.47
CA LEU A 105 6.00 -12.71 -6.49
C LEU A 105 7.50 -12.72 -6.21
N GLY A 106 8.06 -11.59 -5.78
CA GLY A 106 9.48 -11.49 -5.39
C GLY A 106 9.82 -12.44 -4.25
N VAL A 107 8.98 -12.52 -3.21
CA VAL A 107 9.14 -13.45 -2.07
C VAL A 107 9.05 -14.90 -2.53
N LEU A 108 8.07 -15.24 -3.36
CA LEU A 108 7.93 -16.61 -3.89
C LEU A 108 9.16 -17.03 -4.68
N ILE A 109 9.59 -16.23 -5.64
CA ILE A 109 10.76 -16.54 -6.47
C ILE A 109 11.99 -16.70 -5.59
N GLN A 110 12.25 -15.79 -4.65
CA GLN A 110 13.41 -15.86 -3.76
C GLN A 110 13.35 -17.07 -2.81
N THR A 111 12.15 -17.56 -2.48
CA THR A 111 11.99 -18.74 -1.63
C THR A 111 12.37 -20.02 -2.38
N PHE A 112 11.90 -20.16 -3.63
CA PHE A 112 12.12 -21.39 -4.42
C PHE A 112 13.46 -21.39 -5.16
N TYR A 113 13.94 -20.23 -5.61
CA TYR A 113 15.21 -20.13 -6.34
C TYR A 113 16.32 -19.64 -5.40
N TYR A 114 17.19 -20.54 -5.04
CA TYR A 114 18.33 -20.26 -4.16
C TYR A 114 19.37 -19.36 -4.88
N GLY A 115 19.90 -18.36 -4.15
CA GLY A 115 20.98 -17.50 -4.64
C GLY A 115 20.53 -16.30 -5.47
N VAL A 116 19.23 -16.15 -5.76
CA VAL A 116 18.70 -14.99 -6.49
C VAL A 116 18.02 -14.03 -5.51
N SER A 117 18.48 -12.77 -5.46
CA SER A 117 17.88 -11.72 -4.64
C SER A 117 16.85 -10.95 -5.48
N THR A 118 15.64 -11.50 -5.60
CA THR A 118 14.57 -10.93 -6.45
C THR A 118 13.71 -9.90 -5.73
N ILE A 119 13.67 -9.90 -4.39
CA ILE A 119 12.76 -9.05 -3.63
C ILE A 119 12.96 -7.55 -3.93
N TRP A 120 14.21 -7.08 -4.08
CA TRP A 120 14.50 -5.67 -4.29
C TRP A 120 13.99 -5.12 -5.63
N PRO A 121 14.20 -5.80 -6.78
CA PRO A 121 13.59 -5.41 -8.04
C PRO A 121 12.05 -5.35 -7.96
N PHE A 122 11.42 -6.35 -7.34
CA PHE A 122 9.96 -6.39 -7.21
C PHE A 122 9.42 -5.31 -6.27
N VAL A 123 10.11 -5.01 -5.17
CA VAL A 123 9.79 -3.86 -4.31
C VAL A 123 9.92 -2.55 -5.07
N SER A 124 10.96 -2.39 -5.89
CA SER A 124 11.11 -1.19 -6.72
C SER A 124 9.95 -1.01 -7.70
N ILE A 125 9.52 -2.08 -8.36
CA ILE A 125 8.34 -2.08 -9.23
C ILE A 125 7.08 -1.72 -8.44
N ALA A 126 6.91 -2.29 -7.25
CA ALA A 126 5.78 -2.02 -6.37
C ALA A 126 5.72 -0.53 -5.94
N VAL A 127 6.84 0.05 -5.53
CA VAL A 127 6.94 1.46 -5.14
C VAL A 127 6.67 2.39 -6.32
N CYS A 128 7.21 2.08 -7.51
CA CYS A 128 6.90 2.82 -8.72
C CYS A 128 5.41 2.76 -9.07
N GLY A 129 4.80 1.58 -8.96
CA GLY A 129 3.36 1.38 -9.19
C GLY A 129 2.49 2.21 -8.23
N VAL A 130 2.84 2.22 -6.94
CA VAL A 130 2.17 3.05 -5.92
C VAL A 130 2.33 4.53 -6.24
N SER A 131 3.54 4.98 -6.55
CA SER A 131 3.82 6.39 -6.89
C SER A 131 3.02 6.84 -8.11
N PHE A 132 2.96 6.00 -9.14
CA PHE A 132 2.16 6.27 -10.33
C PHE A 132 0.65 6.33 -10.02
N SER A 133 0.15 5.44 -9.18
CA SER A 133 -1.25 5.43 -8.75
C SER A 133 -1.62 6.68 -7.96
N LEU A 134 -0.74 7.14 -7.07
CA LEU A 134 -0.95 8.38 -6.31
C LEU A 134 -0.95 9.61 -7.22
N GLN A 135 -0.04 9.67 -8.19
CA GLN A 135 -0.02 10.76 -9.18
C GLN A 135 -1.32 10.77 -10.01
N ASN A 136 -1.80 9.59 -10.42
CA ASN A 136 -3.07 9.49 -11.14
C ASN A 136 -4.27 9.96 -10.30
N GLU A 137 -4.28 9.70 -8.98
CA GLU A 137 -5.35 10.22 -8.10
C GLU A 137 -5.38 11.74 -8.08
N LEU A 138 -4.22 12.41 -8.13
CA LEU A 138 -4.14 13.87 -8.20
C LEU A 138 -4.76 14.44 -9.50
N LEU A 139 -4.78 13.66 -10.59
CA LEU A 139 -5.44 14.08 -11.85
C LEU A 139 -6.96 14.15 -11.73
N TYR A 140 -7.54 13.47 -10.73
CA TYR A 140 -8.99 13.46 -10.48
C TYR A 140 -9.46 14.58 -9.55
N ARG A 141 -8.54 15.37 -9.00
CA ARG A 141 -8.87 16.48 -8.10
C ARG A 141 -8.67 17.85 -8.79
N ASP A 142 -9.56 18.76 -8.48
CA ASP A 142 -9.40 20.16 -8.81
C ASP A 142 -8.36 20.79 -7.88
N LYS A 143 -7.38 21.49 -8.44
CA LYS A 143 -6.24 22.05 -7.68
C LYS A 143 -6.64 23.17 -6.72
N LEU A 144 -7.71 23.90 -7.03
CA LEU A 144 -8.16 25.03 -6.24
C LEU A 144 -9.01 24.59 -5.05
N THR A 145 -9.98 23.72 -5.31
CA THR A 145 -10.99 23.32 -4.32
C THR A 145 -10.66 22.01 -3.60
N GLY A 146 -9.75 21.19 -4.16
CA GLY A 146 -9.46 19.85 -3.68
C GLY A 146 -10.58 18.81 -3.93
N LEU A 147 -11.70 19.24 -4.50
CA LEU A 147 -12.82 18.38 -4.85
C LEU A 147 -12.50 17.51 -6.07
N TYR A 148 -13.29 16.45 -6.25
CA TYR A 148 -13.17 15.64 -7.45
C TYR A 148 -13.64 16.42 -8.68
N ASN A 149 -12.89 16.31 -9.77
CA ASN A 149 -13.16 17.00 -11.03
C ASN A 149 -14.05 16.17 -11.98
N ARG A 150 -14.29 16.70 -13.17
CA ARG A 150 -15.11 16.04 -14.19
C ARG A 150 -14.59 14.67 -14.62
N PHE A 151 -13.27 14.46 -14.69
CA PHE A 151 -12.70 13.14 -15.05
C PHE A 151 -13.07 12.06 -14.03
N TYR A 152 -13.12 12.43 -12.75
CA TYR A 152 -13.58 11.51 -11.71
C TYR A 152 -15.05 11.17 -11.87
N LEU A 153 -15.90 12.16 -12.16
CA LEU A 153 -17.32 11.94 -12.41
C LEU A 153 -17.56 10.99 -13.59
N ASP A 154 -16.84 11.17 -14.70
CA ASP A 154 -16.92 10.29 -15.86
C ASP A 154 -16.53 8.85 -15.52
N ASN A 155 -15.52 8.67 -14.68
CA ASN A 155 -15.06 7.36 -14.22
C ASN A 155 -16.10 6.69 -13.31
N ILE A 156 -16.67 7.43 -12.37
CA ILE A 156 -17.75 6.94 -11.49
C ILE A 156 -18.99 6.58 -12.30
N SER A 157 -19.38 7.42 -13.24
CA SER A 157 -20.54 7.17 -14.11
C SER A 157 -20.43 5.85 -14.86
N LYS A 158 -19.25 5.57 -15.45
CA LYS A 158 -18.96 4.28 -16.10
C LYS A 158 -19.07 3.10 -15.14
N ARG A 159 -18.59 3.26 -13.91
CA ARG A 159 -18.67 2.22 -12.88
C ARG A 159 -20.10 1.95 -12.44
N LEU A 160 -20.89 3.00 -12.22
CA LEU A 160 -22.29 2.87 -11.83
C LEU A 160 -23.11 2.22 -12.94
N SER A 161 -22.81 2.48 -14.22
CA SER A 161 -23.50 1.82 -15.34
C SER A 161 -23.22 0.32 -15.43
N THR A 162 -22.11 -0.17 -14.88
CA THR A 162 -21.77 -1.61 -14.83
C THR A 162 -22.29 -2.32 -13.56
N HIS A 163 -22.86 -1.57 -12.60
CA HIS A 163 -23.36 -2.07 -11.32
C HIS A 163 -24.79 -1.57 -11.08
N PRO A 164 -25.79 -2.09 -11.82
CA PRO A 164 -27.18 -1.62 -11.75
C PRO A 164 -27.83 -1.85 -10.39
N GLU A 165 -27.24 -2.68 -9.52
CA GLU A 165 -27.69 -2.93 -8.15
C GLU A 165 -27.44 -1.76 -7.19
N LEU A 166 -26.57 -0.80 -7.58
CA LEU A 166 -26.24 0.33 -6.74
C LEU A 166 -27.26 1.45 -6.92
N ASN A 167 -27.94 1.82 -5.84
CA ASN A 167 -28.81 3.01 -5.80
C ASN A 167 -27.95 4.24 -5.50
N PHE A 168 -28.11 5.29 -6.30
CA PHE A 168 -27.45 6.57 -6.09
C PHE A 168 -28.39 7.74 -6.40
N SER A 169 -28.10 8.88 -5.80
CA SER A 169 -28.79 10.14 -6.09
C SER A 169 -27.75 11.15 -6.64
N LEU A 170 -28.15 11.90 -7.66
CA LEU A 170 -27.33 12.95 -8.23
C LEU A 170 -27.95 14.30 -7.86
N MET A 171 -27.11 15.22 -7.34
CA MET A 171 -27.49 16.61 -7.10
C MET A 171 -26.61 17.50 -7.97
N LEU A 172 -27.25 18.35 -8.78
CA LEU A 172 -26.59 19.38 -9.55
C LEU A 172 -26.79 20.73 -8.87
N LEU A 173 -25.68 21.44 -8.59
CA LEU A 173 -25.70 22.76 -7.98
C LEU A 173 -25.08 23.77 -8.96
N ASP A 174 -25.67 24.93 -9.07
CA ASP A 174 -25.15 26.06 -9.87
C ASP A 174 -25.24 27.37 -9.07
N LEU A 175 -24.31 28.27 -9.34
CA LEU A 175 -24.27 29.59 -8.69
C LEU A 175 -24.99 30.63 -9.54
N ASN A 176 -26.08 31.19 -9.01
CA ASN A 176 -26.80 32.26 -9.69
C ASN A 176 -25.94 33.53 -9.79
N ASN A 177 -25.97 34.15 -10.94
CA ASN A 177 -25.26 35.41 -11.22
C ASN A 177 -23.73 35.37 -11.02
N PHE A 178 -23.12 34.19 -11.10
CA PHE A 178 -21.68 34.02 -10.91
C PHE A 178 -20.83 34.95 -11.81
N LYS A 179 -21.25 35.15 -13.08
CA LYS A 179 -20.57 36.06 -13.99
C LYS A 179 -20.61 37.52 -13.50
N ALA A 180 -21.77 38.00 -13.05
CA ALA A 180 -21.90 39.38 -12.54
C ALA A 180 -21.05 39.61 -11.27
N ILE A 181 -20.88 38.59 -10.44
CA ILE A 181 -20.01 38.65 -9.26
C ILE A 181 -18.55 38.77 -9.69
N ASN A 182 -18.10 37.93 -10.64
CA ASN A 182 -16.73 37.99 -11.16
C ASN A 182 -16.42 39.30 -11.88
N ASP A 183 -17.38 39.84 -12.68
CA ASP A 183 -17.22 41.13 -13.38
C ASP A 183 -17.11 42.31 -12.38
N ARG A 184 -17.73 42.20 -11.21
CA ARG A 184 -17.71 43.23 -10.16
C ARG A 184 -16.48 43.15 -9.24
N TYR A 185 -16.03 41.95 -8.88
CA TYR A 185 -14.99 41.73 -7.86
C TYR A 185 -13.68 41.17 -8.42
N GLY A 186 -13.63 40.84 -9.72
CA GLY A 186 -12.48 40.24 -10.38
C GLY A 186 -12.40 38.72 -10.23
N HIS A 187 -11.52 38.12 -11.02
CA HIS A 187 -11.14 36.71 -10.86
C HIS A 187 -9.96 36.66 -9.88
N THR A 188 -10.14 36.04 -8.70
CA THR A 188 -9.06 35.74 -7.76
C THR A 188 -8.38 34.45 -8.10
#